data_7aa7ac22f921f1314cf64a3c58ebbe68
#
_entry.id   7aa7ac22f921f1314cf64a3c58ebbe68
#
_cell.length_a   1.000
_cell.length_b   1.000
_cell.length_c   1.000
_cell.angle_alpha   90.00
_cell.angle_beta   90.00
_cell.angle_gamma   90.00
#
_symmetry.space_group_name_H-M   'P 1'
#
loop_
_entity.id
_entity.type
_entity.pdbx_description
1 polymer ?
#
loop_
_entity_poly.entity_id
_entity_poly.type
_entity_poly.pdbx_seq_one_letter_code
_entity_poly.pdbx_strand_id
1 'polypeptide(L)'
;MSLVTDLPAIFDQFSEARQKGFLTVMDLKERGIPLVGTYCTFMPQEIPMAAGAVVVSLCSTSDETIEEAEKDLPRNLCPLIKSSYGFGKTDKCPYFYFSDLVVGETTCDGKKKMYEYMAEFKPVHVMQLPNSVKDDASRALWKAEMLCLQKTVEERFGHEISEDALRDAIALKNRERRALANFYHLGQLNPPALSGSDILKVVYGATFRFDKEALINELDAMTARVRQQWEEGQRLDPRPRILITGCPIGGAAEKVVRAIEENGGWVVGYENCTGAKATEQCVAETGDVYDALADKYLAIGCSCVSPNDQRLQMLSQMVEEYQVDGVVDVILQACHTYAVESLAIKRHVRQQHNIPYIAIETDYSTSDVGQLSTRVAAFIEML
;
A
#
# COMPACT_ATOMS: atom_id res chain seq x y z
N MET A 1 11.85 11.68 -24.87
CA MET A 1 10.78 12.63 -25.24
C MET A 1 9.69 12.55 -24.20
N SER A 2 9.28 13.66 -23.62
CA SER A 2 8.25 13.64 -22.56
C SER A 2 6.94 13.17 -23.15
N LEU A 3 6.33 12.15 -22.54
CA LEU A 3 4.94 11.77 -22.78
C LEU A 3 4.09 13.01 -22.53
N VAL A 4 3.37 13.46 -23.51
CA VAL A 4 2.44 14.60 -23.52
C VAL A 4 2.62 15.62 -22.39
N THR A 5 2.79 16.87 -22.73
CA THR A 5 3.19 18.00 -21.87
C THR A 5 2.32 18.21 -20.60
N ASP A 6 1.16 17.59 -20.47
CA ASP A 6 0.25 17.74 -19.33
C ASP A 6 0.16 16.50 -18.41
N LEU A 7 0.54 15.29 -18.87
CA LEU A 7 0.54 14.10 -18.00
C LEU A 7 1.48 14.23 -16.79
N PRO A 8 2.71 14.73 -16.91
CA PRO A 8 3.56 14.97 -15.75
C PRO A 8 2.91 15.89 -14.72
N ALA A 9 2.20 16.93 -15.16
CA ALA A 9 1.47 17.82 -14.26
C ALA A 9 0.30 17.12 -13.55
N ILE A 10 -0.38 16.21 -14.24
CA ILE A 10 -1.43 15.37 -13.62
C ILE A 10 -0.82 14.43 -12.57
N PHE A 11 0.29 13.77 -12.86
CA PHE A 11 0.99 12.90 -11.91
C PHE A 11 1.45 13.67 -10.67
N ASP A 12 1.94 14.90 -10.85
CA ASP A 12 2.34 15.77 -9.74
C ASP A 12 1.15 16.17 -8.85
N GLN A 13 -0.06 16.33 -9.42
CA GLN A 13 -1.28 16.57 -8.62
C GLN A 13 -1.60 15.40 -7.66
N PHE A 14 -1.32 14.18 -8.04
CA PHE A 14 -1.45 13.03 -7.13
C PHE A 14 -0.42 13.10 -5.98
N SER A 15 0.82 13.49 -6.27
CA SER A 15 1.84 13.71 -5.23
C SER A 15 1.43 14.82 -4.26
N GLU A 16 0.85 15.92 -4.77
CA GLU A 16 0.37 17.04 -3.97
C GLU A 16 -0.87 16.70 -3.12
N ALA A 17 -1.67 15.69 -3.49
CA ALA A 17 -2.87 15.32 -2.75
C ALA A 17 -2.58 15.00 -1.27
N ARG A 18 -1.42 14.39 -0.99
CA ARG A 18 -0.95 14.18 0.39
C ARG A 18 -0.61 15.47 1.12
N GLN A 19 0.05 16.42 0.44
CA GLN A 19 0.46 17.69 1.04
C GLN A 19 -0.74 18.61 1.32
N LYS A 20 -1.75 18.56 0.44
CA LYS A 20 -3.01 19.31 0.59
C LYS A 20 -4.01 18.62 1.52
N GLY A 21 -3.65 17.46 2.06
CA GLY A 21 -4.53 16.61 2.87
C GLY A 21 -5.17 17.30 4.07
N PHE A 22 -4.49 18.28 4.66
CA PHE A 22 -5.05 19.08 5.76
C PHE A 22 -6.35 19.80 5.35
N LEU A 23 -6.34 20.50 4.22
CA LEU A 23 -7.53 21.23 3.72
C LEU A 23 -8.65 20.27 3.36
N THR A 24 -8.31 19.15 2.71
CA THR A 24 -9.29 18.12 2.35
C THR A 24 -9.96 17.52 3.57
N VAL A 25 -9.19 17.21 4.61
CA VAL A 25 -9.74 16.62 5.84
C VAL A 25 -10.57 17.64 6.61
N MET A 26 -10.19 18.91 6.62
CA MET A 26 -11.01 19.97 7.20
C MET A 26 -12.37 20.09 6.49
N ASP A 27 -12.41 20.10 5.16
CA ASP A 27 -13.66 20.11 4.39
C ASP A 27 -14.54 18.91 4.74
N LEU A 28 -13.96 17.71 4.81
CA LEU A 28 -14.70 16.51 5.23
C LEU A 28 -15.32 16.69 6.63
N LYS A 29 -14.57 17.23 7.58
CA LYS A 29 -15.05 17.45 8.95
C LYS A 29 -16.14 18.52 9.01
N GLU A 30 -16.01 19.61 8.26
CA GLU A 30 -17.03 20.67 8.15
C GLU A 30 -18.35 20.12 7.57
N ARG A 31 -18.27 19.16 6.68
CA ARG A 31 -19.41 18.44 6.09
C ARG A 31 -19.97 17.34 7.00
N GLY A 32 -19.38 17.10 8.17
CA GLY A 32 -19.80 16.07 9.12
C GLY A 32 -19.50 14.64 8.66
N ILE A 33 -18.56 14.46 7.72
CA ILE A 33 -18.17 13.14 7.21
C ILE A 33 -17.20 12.48 8.18
N PRO A 34 -17.50 11.26 8.70
CA PRO A 34 -16.58 10.55 9.58
C PRO A 34 -15.30 10.13 8.85
N LEU A 35 -14.17 10.15 9.57
CA LEU A 35 -12.87 9.72 9.07
C LEU A 35 -12.34 8.53 9.85
N VAL A 36 -12.06 7.42 9.15
CA VAL A 36 -11.44 6.21 9.72
C VAL A 36 -10.01 6.09 9.21
N GLY A 37 -9.06 6.12 10.14
CA GLY A 37 -7.66 5.91 9.84
C GLY A 37 -7.28 4.43 9.91
N THR A 38 -6.44 3.93 8.98
CA THR A 38 -5.96 2.54 8.97
C THR A 38 -4.46 2.45 8.74
N TYR A 39 -3.84 1.38 9.23
CA TYR A 39 -2.39 1.16 9.12
C TYR A 39 -1.98 -0.01 8.22
N CYS A 40 -2.91 -0.80 7.75
CA CYS A 40 -2.59 -1.94 6.91
C CYS A 40 -3.66 -2.19 5.84
N THR A 41 -3.44 -3.22 5.02
CA THR A 41 -4.32 -3.57 3.90
C THR A 41 -5.37 -4.63 4.26
N PHE A 42 -5.35 -5.18 5.47
CA PHE A 42 -6.27 -6.26 5.87
C PHE A 42 -7.64 -5.76 6.35
N MET A 43 -7.75 -4.53 6.85
CA MET A 43 -9.04 -3.98 7.26
C MET A 43 -9.98 -3.85 6.05
N PRO A 44 -11.18 -4.46 6.10
CA PRO A 44 -12.20 -4.26 5.06
C PRO A 44 -12.71 -2.82 5.07
N GLN A 45 -12.21 -2.00 4.14
CA GLN A 45 -12.58 -0.58 4.03
C GLN A 45 -14.06 -0.39 3.69
N GLU A 46 -14.68 -1.40 3.12
CA GLU A 46 -16.10 -1.44 2.77
C GLU A 46 -17.00 -1.25 3.99
N ILE A 47 -16.60 -1.76 5.17
CA ILE A 47 -17.39 -1.64 6.40
C ILE A 47 -17.55 -0.17 6.83
N PRO A 48 -16.48 0.62 7.08
CA PRO A 48 -16.67 2.04 7.37
C PRO A 48 -17.23 2.83 6.19
N MET A 49 -16.96 2.46 4.94
CA MET A 49 -17.56 3.10 3.76
C MET A 49 -19.08 2.93 3.74
N ALA A 50 -19.59 1.75 4.10
CA ALA A 50 -21.05 1.50 4.21
C ALA A 50 -21.74 2.36 5.28
N ALA A 51 -20.99 2.82 6.29
CA ALA A 51 -21.47 3.81 7.28
C ALA A 51 -21.27 5.28 6.84
N GLY A 52 -20.89 5.52 5.57
CA GLY A 52 -20.63 6.86 5.04
C GLY A 52 -19.30 7.47 5.48
N ALA A 53 -18.40 6.69 6.08
CA ALA A 53 -17.10 7.17 6.49
C ALA A 53 -16.08 7.13 5.34
N VAL A 54 -15.14 8.08 5.37
CA VAL A 54 -13.96 8.07 4.52
C VAL A 54 -12.83 7.31 5.22
N VAL A 55 -12.09 6.50 4.45
CA VAL A 55 -10.95 5.74 4.96
C VAL A 55 -9.64 6.33 4.45
N VAL A 56 -8.66 6.49 5.34
CA VAL A 56 -7.34 7.04 5.00
C VAL A 56 -6.22 6.19 5.59
N SER A 57 -5.13 6.01 4.83
CA SER A 57 -3.91 5.37 5.34
C SER A 57 -3.15 6.31 6.26
N LEU A 58 -2.76 5.80 7.43
CA LEU A 58 -2.00 6.52 8.46
C LEU A 58 -0.52 6.12 8.52
N CYS A 59 -0.06 5.23 7.61
CA CYS A 59 1.35 4.84 7.57
C CYS A 59 2.23 6.05 7.25
N SER A 60 3.00 6.50 8.23
CA SER A 60 3.96 7.59 8.07
C SER A 60 5.29 7.06 7.53
N THR A 61 5.95 7.87 6.69
CA THR A 61 7.13 7.48 5.93
C THR A 61 8.26 8.53 6.05
N SER A 62 8.36 9.19 7.19
CA SER A 62 9.34 10.22 7.51
C SER A 62 10.02 9.93 8.85
N ASP A 63 11.26 10.35 9.00
CA ASP A 63 12.01 10.26 10.25
C ASP A 63 11.74 11.41 11.23
N GLU A 64 11.01 12.44 10.82
CA GLU A 64 10.78 13.68 11.56
C GLU A 64 10.32 13.49 13.01
N THR A 65 9.51 12.46 13.29
CA THR A 65 8.93 12.23 14.63
C THR A 65 9.49 11.00 15.34
N ILE A 66 10.52 10.36 14.79
CA ILE A 66 11.10 9.14 15.37
C ILE A 66 11.68 9.40 16.76
N GLU A 67 12.36 10.53 16.98
CA GLU A 67 12.91 10.88 18.30
C GLU A 67 11.82 11.01 19.38
N GLU A 68 10.65 11.57 19.03
CA GLU A 68 9.51 11.65 19.95
C GLU A 68 8.93 10.27 20.25
N ALA A 69 8.86 9.41 19.24
CA ALA A 69 8.41 8.04 19.42
C ALA A 69 9.35 7.21 20.30
N GLU A 70 10.67 7.44 20.21
CA GLU A 70 11.69 6.74 21.00
C GLU A 70 11.70 7.09 22.50
N LYS A 71 10.89 8.04 22.93
CA LYS A 71 10.66 8.28 24.36
C LYS A 71 9.77 7.20 24.99
N ASP A 72 8.94 6.55 24.19
CA ASP A 72 8.01 5.49 24.61
C ASP A 72 8.36 4.13 24.01
N LEU A 73 8.89 4.13 22.78
CA LEU A 73 9.17 2.93 22.01
C LEU A 73 10.67 2.64 21.92
N PRO A 74 11.10 1.37 21.87
CA PRO A 74 12.51 1.03 21.79
C PRO A 74 13.15 1.48 20.46
N ARG A 75 14.42 1.91 20.52
CA ARG A 75 15.19 2.37 19.34
C ARG A 75 15.34 1.32 18.24
N ASN A 76 15.46 0.04 18.62
CA ASN A 76 15.59 -1.09 17.69
C ASN A 76 14.23 -1.58 17.14
N LEU A 77 13.26 -0.69 17.03
CA LEU A 77 11.96 -0.97 16.44
C LEU A 77 11.88 -0.42 15.00
N CYS A 78 11.05 -1.05 14.18
CA CYS A 78 10.81 -0.67 12.79
C CYS A 78 10.50 0.84 12.64
N PRO A 79 11.17 1.58 11.72
CA PRO A 79 10.95 3.00 11.54
C PRO A 79 9.52 3.35 11.13
N LEU A 80 8.79 2.45 10.42
CA LEU A 80 7.38 2.66 10.10
C LEU A 80 6.51 2.78 11.36
N ILE A 81 6.78 1.93 12.36
CA ILE A 81 6.04 1.93 13.63
C ILE A 81 6.38 3.20 14.41
N LYS A 82 7.67 3.50 14.56
CA LYS A 82 8.11 4.69 15.28
C LYS A 82 7.59 5.98 14.64
N SER A 83 7.72 6.10 13.34
CA SER A 83 7.20 7.26 12.58
C SER A 83 5.70 7.41 12.76
N SER A 84 4.93 6.34 12.53
CA SER A 84 3.46 6.36 12.63
C SER A 84 2.98 6.73 14.05
N TYR A 85 3.60 6.19 15.08
CA TYR A 85 3.31 6.52 16.47
C TYR A 85 3.69 7.96 16.80
N GLY A 86 4.88 8.39 16.40
CA GLY A 86 5.37 9.75 16.66
C GLY A 86 4.51 10.82 16.00
N PHE A 87 4.10 10.63 14.76
CA PHE A 87 3.18 11.55 14.08
C PHE A 87 1.81 11.61 14.77
N GLY A 88 1.30 10.48 15.26
CA GLY A 88 0.05 10.45 16.04
C GLY A 88 0.20 11.15 17.39
N LYS A 89 1.27 10.86 18.13
CA LYS A 89 1.52 11.44 19.47
C LYS A 89 1.75 12.96 19.44
N THR A 90 2.32 13.46 18.35
CA THR A 90 2.67 14.90 18.22
C THR A 90 1.67 15.72 17.44
N ASP A 91 0.52 15.14 17.08
CA ASP A 91 -0.52 15.78 16.25
C ASP A 91 -0.02 16.39 14.92
N LYS A 92 1.12 15.90 14.43
CA LYS A 92 1.71 16.39 13.17
C LYS A 92 1.10 15.76 11.92
N CYS A 93 0.32 14.69 12.06
CA CYS A 93 -0.42 14.08 10.95
C CYS A 93 -1.87 14.57 10.95
N PRO A 94 -2.29 15.39 9.96
CA PRO A 94 -3.67 15.88 9.91
C PRO A 94 -4.69 14.74 9.78
N TYR A 95 -4.35 13.70 9.05
CA TYR A 95 -5.22 12.53 8.90
C TYR A 95 -5.44 11.79 10.22
N PHE A 96 -4.39 11.60 11.01
CA PHE A 96 -4.49 11.01 12.33
C PHE A 96 -5.27 11.93 13.30
N TYR A 97 -4.92 13.22 13.31
CA TYR A 97 -5.55 14.21 14.17
C TYR A 97 -7.08 14.24 14.00
N PHE A 98 -7.55 14.27 12.74
CA PHE A 98 -8.97 14.34 12.41
C PHE A 98 -9.68 12.99 12.36
N SER A 99 -8.99 11.85 12.45
CA SER A 99 -9.62 10.54 12.47
C SER A 99 -10.54 10.40 13.70
N ASP A 100 -11.77 9.96 13.47
CA ASP A 100 -12.75 9.68 14.51
C ASP A 100 -12.51 8.30 15.15
N LEU A 101 -11.95 7.38 14.36
CA LEU A 101 -11.58 6.03 14.76
C LEU A 101 -10.31 5.65 14.03
N VAL A 102 -9.39 4.98 14.72
CA VAL A 102 -8.24 4.31 14.12
C VAL A 102 -8.47 2.82 14.16
N VAL A 103 -8.29 2.15 13.04
CA VAL A 103 -8.38 0.68 12.96
C VAL A 103 -7.00 0.12 12.63
N GLY A 104 -6.57 -0.85 13.39
CA GLY A 104 -5.31 -1.54 13.20
C GLY A 104 -5.46 -3.05 13.27
N GLU A 105 -4.54 -3.78 12.67
CA GLU A 105 -4.53 -5.23 12.68
C GLU A 105 -3.28 -5.78 13.36
N THR A 106 -3.39 -6.94 13.99
CA THR A 106 -2.30 -7.58 14.73
C THR A 106 -1.23 -8.19 13.79
N THR A 107 -0.70 -7.39 12.87
CA THR A 107 0.23 -7.82 11.82
C THR A 107 1.65 -8.11 12.31
N CYS A 108 2.10 -7.46 13.38
CA CYS A 108 3.37 -7.77 14.04
C CYS A 108 3.35 -7.32 15.50
N ASP A 109 4.30 -7.81 16.30
CA ASP A 109 4.32 -7.52 17.73
C ASP A 109 4.53 -6.05 18.04
N GLY A 110 5.35 -5.36 17.27
CA GLY A 110 5.54 -3.92 17.42
C GLY A 110 4.26 -3.12 17.18
N LYS A 111 3.48 -3.46 16.16
CA LYS A 111 2.18 -2.80 15.89
C LYS A 111 1.15 -3.08 16.97
N LYS A 112 1.03 -4.33 17.44
CA LYS A 112 0.12 -4.68 18.54
C LYS A 112 0.33 -3.76 19.75
N LYS A 113 1.58 -3.57 20.17
CA LYS A 113 1.91 -2.72 21.32
C LYS A 113 1.79 -1.24 21.02
N MET A 114 2.12 -0.82 19.81
CA MET A 114 1.87 0.57 19.35
C MET A 114 0.39 0.96 19.51
N TYR A 115 -0.53 0.06 19.13
CA TYR A 115 -1.97 0.32 19.26
C TYR A 115 -2.45 0.45 20.70
N GLU A 116 -1.90 -0.32 21.63
CA GLU A 116 -2.20 -0.18 23.07
C GLU A 116 -1.84 1.23 23.56
N TYR A 117 -0.64 1.71 23.25
CA TYR A 117 -0.21 3.06 23.63
C TYR A 117 -0.98 4.16 22.88
N MET A 118 -1.28 3.92 21.61
CA MET A 118 -2.07 4.87 20.81
C MET A 118 -3.51 5.01 21.33
N ALA A 119 -4.08 3.98 21.93
CA ALA A 119 -5.40 3.99 22.54
C ALA A 119 -5.50 4.92 23.76
N GLU A 120 -4.37 5.36 24.33
CA GLU A 120 -4.35 6.33 25.43
C GLU A 120 -4.76 7.75 24.99
N PHE A 121 -4.59 8.07 23.68
CA PHE A 121 -4.87 9.41 23.15
C PHE A 121 -5.76 9.43 21.89
N LYS A 122 -6.17 8.27 21.39
CA LYS A 122 -7.05 8.14 20.21
C LYS A 122 -7.98 6.93 20.34
N PRO A 123 -9.24 6.99 19.91
CA PRO A 123 -10.05 5.77 19.78
C PRO A 123 -9.43 4.80 18.80
N VAL A 124 -9.09 3.60 19.25
CA VAL A 124 -8.45 2.54 18.45
C VAL A 124 -9.27 1.28 18.53
N HIS A 125 -9.58 0.68 17.38
CA HIS A 125 -10.12 -0.67 17.25
C HIS A 125 -9.03 -1.58 16.66
N VAL A 126 -8.73 -2.68 17.33
CA VAL A 126 -7.71 -3.63 16.89
C VAL A 126 -8.34 -4.92 16.45
N MET A 127 -8.19 -5.28 15.17
CA MET A 127 -8.64 -6.54 14.61
C MET A 127 -7.56 -7.61 14.77
N GLN A 128 -7.96 -8.77 15.26
CA GLN A 128 -7.06 -9.90 15.41
C GLN A 128 -6.88 -10.63 14.07
N LEU A 129 -5.77 -10.36 13.38
CA LEU A 129 -5.44 -11.06 12.14
C LEU A 129 -5.06 -12.52 12.43
N PRO A 130 -5.68 -13.51 11.78
CA PRO A 130 -5.28 -14.90 11.89
C PRO A 130 -3.82 -15.10 11.43
N ASN A 131 -3.07 -15.94 12.14
CA ASN A 131 -1.70 -16.27 11.75
C ASN A 131 -1.65 -17.12 10.47
N SER A 132 -2.56 -18.10 10.34
CA SER A 132 -2.82 -18.86 9.11
C SER A 132 -4.01 -18.25 8.38
N VAL A 133 -4.04 -18.40 7.06
CA VAL A 133 -5.15 -17.91 6.21
C VAL A 133 -5.84 -19.03 5.45
N LYS A 134 -5.49 -20.31 5.72
CA LYS A 134 -5.89 -21.46 4.90
C LYS A 134 -6.96 -22.35 5.52
N ASP A 135 -7.25 -22.18 6.80
CA ASP A 135 -8.15 -23.06 7.53
C ASP A 135 -9.47 -22.36 7.91
N ASP A 136 -10.51 -23.18 8.16
CA ASP A 136 -11.85 -22.70 8.50
C ASP A 136 -11.87 -21.90 9.82
N ALA A 137 -10.99 -22.22 10.77
CA ALA A 137 -10.90 -21.50 12.04
C ALA A 137 -10.39 -20.07 11.82
N SER A 138 -9.40 -19.88 10.96
CA SER A 138 -8.89 -18.57 10.55
C SER A 138 -9.97 -17.73 9.86
N ARG A 139 -10.74 -18.37 8.96
CA ARG A 139 -11.85 -17.71 8.28
C ARG A 139 -12.96 -17.29 9.25
N ALA A 140 -13.34 -18.19 10.17
CA ALA A 140 -14.34 -17.88 11.19
C ALA A 140 -13.89 -16.75 12.13
N LEU A 141 -12.61 -16.75 12.56
CA LEU A 141 -12.05 -15.67 13.34
C LEU A 141 -12.12 -14.34 12.60
N TRP A 142 -11.70 -14.30 11.33
CA TRP A 142 -11.71 -13.06 10.56
C TRP A 142 -13.12 -12.51 10.32
N LYS A 143 -14.11 -13.39 10.09
CA LYS A 143 -15.53 -12.98 10.03
C LYS A 143 -16.01 -12.38 11.35
N ALA A 144 -15.66 -12.99 12.48
CA ALA A 144 -16.01 -12.46 13.80
C ALA A 144 -15.40 -11.08 14.04
N GLU A 145 -14.13 -10.88 13.65
CA GLU A 145 -13.45 -9.59 13.75
C GLU A 145 -14.12 -8.50 12.86
N MET A 146 -14.56 -8.87 11.66
CA MET A 146 -15.33 -7.95 10.79
C MET A 146 -16.67 -7.54 11.40
N LEU A 147 -17.38 -8.45 12.02
CA LEU A 147 -18.63 -8.14 12.73
C LEU A 147 -18.37 -7.26 13.96
N CYS A 148 -17.27 -7.48 14.69
CA CYS A 148 -16.84 -6.60 15.77
C CYS A 148 -16.49 -5.19 15.27
N LEU A 149 -15.79 -5.10 14.13
CA LEU A 149 -15.50 -3.80 13.49
C LEU A 149 -16.79 -3.09 13.09
N GLN A 150 -17.73 -3.78 12.44
CA GLN A 150 -19.02 -3.21 12.06
C GLN A 150 -19.73 -2.61 13.28
N LYS A 151 -19.88 -3.40 14.34
CA LYS A 151 -20.52 -2.93 15.58
C LYS A 151 -19.82 -1.68 16.14
N THR A 152 -18.48 -1.67 16.15
CA THR A 152 -17.71 -0.48 16.61
C THR A 152 -17.98 0.75 15.75
N VAL A 153 -18.08 0.57 14.43
CA VAL A 153 -18.37 1.65 13.47
C VAL A 153 -19.81 2.17 13.67
N GLU A 154 -20.79 1.27 13.80
CA GLU A 154 -22.20 1.61 14.05
C GLU A 154 -22.39 2.37 15.36
N GLU A 155 -21.79 1.89 16.45
CA GLU A 155 -21.83 2.55 17.76
C GLU A 155 -21.14 3.92 17.73
N ARG A 156 -20.04 4.04 16.99
CA ARG A 156 -19.25 5.28 16.92
C ARG A 156 -19.91 6.37 16.09
N PHE A 157 -20.55 6.01 14.98
CA PHE A 157 -21.10 6.95 14.02
C PHE A 157 -22.64 7.07 14.09
N GLY A 158 -23.30 6.22 14.89
CA GLY A 158 -24.74 6.27 15.10
C GLY A 158 -25.57 5.84 13.89
N HIS A 159 -24.99 5.04 12.99
CA HIS A 159 -25.64 4.52 11.79
C HIS A 159 -25.54 3.00 11.76
N GLU A 160 -26.68 2.33 11.54
CA GLU A 160 -26.72 0.89 11.25
C GLU A 160 -26.25 0.62 9.81
N ILE A 161 -25.40 -0.38 9.64
CA ILE A 161 -24.89 -0.79 8.33
C ILE A 161 -25.78 -1.91 7.78
N SER A 162 -26.61 -1.57 6.80
CA SER A 162 -27.41 -2.58 6.10
C SER A 162 -26.57 -3.41 5.14
N GLU A 163 -27.05 -4.62 4.81
CA GLU A 163 -26.39 -5.47 3.81
C GLU A 163 -26.31 -4.78 2.44
N ASP A 164 -27.36 -4.04 2.04
CA ASP A 164 -27.37 -3.30 0.77
C ASP A 164 -26.29 -2.20 0.77
N ALA A 165 -26.14 -1.44 1.84
CA ALA A 165 -25.08 -0.42 1.94
C ALA A 165 -23.68 -1.06 1.87
N LEU A 166 -23.51 -2.25 2.46
CA LEU A 166 -22.24 -2.97 2.39
C LEU A 166 -21.96 -3.49 0.97
N ARG A 167 -22.99 -3.97 0.25
CA ARG A 167 -22.88 -4.37 -1.17
C ARG A 167 -22.54 -3.18 -2.07
N ASP A 168 -23.15 -2.02 -1.86
CA ASP A 168 -22.82 -0.79 -2.60
C ASP A 168 -21.37 -0.36 -2.36
N ALA A 169 -20.91 -0.43 -1.11
CA ALA A 169 -19.52 -0.16 -0.75
C ALA A 169 -18.54 -1.15 -1.41
N ILE A 170 -18.88 -2.44 -1.46
CA ILE A 170 -18.11 -3.48 -2.17
C ILE A 170 -18.03 -3.15 -3.66
N ALA A 171 -19.14 -2.85 -4.30
CA ALA A 171 -19.18 -2.52 -5.73
C ALA A 171 -18.32 -1.29 -6.05
N LEU A 172 -18.44 -0.22 -5.26
CA LEU A 172 -17.63 0.98 -5.42
C LEU A 172 -16.14 0.70 -5.21
N LYS A 173 -15.78 -0.02 -4.14
CA LYS A 173 -14.38 -0.34 -3.84
C LYS A 173 -13.77 -1.28 -4.88
N ASN A 174 -14.54 -2.19 -5.44
CA ASN A 174 -14.10 -3.05 -6.55
C ASN A 174 -13.84 -2.24 -7.84
N ARG A 175 -14.65 -1.23 -8.13
CA ARG A 175 -14.41 -0.30 -9.26
C ARG A 175 -13.10 0.46 -9.06
N GLU A 176 -12.85 0.97 -7.85
CA GLU A 176 -11.58 1.61 -7.49
C GLU A 176 -10.39 0.66 -7.67
N ARG A 177 -10.50 -0.60 -7.18
CA ARG A 177 -9.45 -1.61 -7.36
C ARG A 177 -9.16 -1.87 -8.82
N ARG A 178 -10.20 -2.07 -9.65
CA ARG A 178 -10.04 -2.29 -11.10
C ARG A 178 -9.37 -1.10 -11.80
N ALA A 179 -9.77 0.12 -11.49
CA ALA A 179 -9.16 1.31 -12.08
C ALA A 179 -7.67 1.44 -11.70
N LEU A 180 -7.33 1.19 -10.43
CA LEU A 180 -5.94 1.16 -9.95
C LEU A 180 -5.13 0.03 -10.59
N ALA A 181 -5.67 -1.19 -10.67
CA ALA A 181 -5.01 -2.32 -11.30
C ALA A 181 -4.76 -2.05 -12.80
N ASN A 182 -5.74 -1.50 -13.52
CA ASN A 182 -5.58 -1.14 -14.92
C ASN A 182 -4.46 -0.09 -15.12
N PHE A 183 -4.34 0.87 -14.23
CA PHE A 183 -3.23 1.82 -14.26
C PHE A 183 -1.88 1.15 -13.95
N TYR A 184 -1.84 0.26 -12.97
CA TYR A 184 -0.64 -0.55 -12.66
C TYR A 184 -0.18 -1.39 -13.83
N HIS A 185 -1.11 -1.99 -14.56
CA HIS A 185 -0.82 -2.83 -15.73
C HIS A 185 -0.19 -2.05 -16.89
N LEU A 186 -0.10 -0.71 -16.82
CA LEU A 186 0.75 0.07 -17.74
C LEU A 186 2.23 -0.29 -17.62
N GLY A 187 2.67 -0.76 -16.45
CA GLY A 187 4.02 -1.28 -16.24
C GLY A 187 4.34 -2.55 -17.04
N GLN A 188 3.33 -3.30 -17.52
CA GLN A 188 3.50 -4.47 -18.37
C GLN A 188 3.92 -4.10 -19.80
N LEU A 189 3.67 -2.86 -20.25
CA LEU A 189 4.05 -2.39 -21.57
C LEU A 189 5.58 -2.44 -21.74
N ASN A 190 6.04 -2.96 -22.91
CA ASN A 190 7.46 -3.11 -23.21
C ASN A 190 7.78 -2.57 -24.61
N PRO A 191 8.64 -1.55 -24.80
CA PRO A 191 9.27 -0.74 -23.73
C PRO A 191 8.24 -0.01 -22.83
N PRO A 192 8.62 0.41 -21.61
CA PRO A 192 7.68 1.04 -20.69
C PRO A 192 7.05 2.31 -21.24
N ALA A 193 5.79 2.56 -20.85
CA ALA A 193 5.11 3.82 -21.15
C ALA A 193 5.48 4.93 -20.14
N LEU A 194 5.68 4.54 -18.88
CA LEU A 194 5.90 5.42 -17.74
C LEU A 194 7.13 4.99 -16.95
N SER A 195 7.76 5.94 -16.27
CA SER A 195 8.75 5.64 -15.23
C SER A 195 8.06 5.02 -14.01
N GLY A 196 8.79 4.23 -13.24
CA GLY A 196 8.30 3.73 -11.95
C GLY A 196 8.01 4.86 -10.98
N SER A 197 8.79 5.93 -11.02
CA SER A 197 8.53 7.14 -10.22
C SER A 197 7.18 7.77 -10.53
N ASP A 198 6.74 7.82 -11.79
CA ASP A 198 5.44 8.35 -12.16
C ASP A 198 4.30 7.41 -11.74
N ILE A 199 4.48 6.10 -11.93
CA ILE A 199 3.54 5.10 -11.42
C ILE A 199 3.38 5.26 -9.91
N LEU A 200 4.49 5.40 -9.17
CA LEU A 200 4.48 5.56 -7.72
C LEU A 200 3.72 6.82 -7.28
N LYS A 201 3.93 7.97 -7.93
CA LYS A 201 3.20 9.22 -7.65
C LYS A 201 1.69 9.00 -7.71
N VAL A 202 1.19 8.42 -8.79
CA VAL A 202 -0.24 8.20 -8.99
C VAL A 202 -0.81 7.23 -7.98
N VAL A 203 -0.20 6.07 -7.83
CA VAL A 203 -0.72 5.00 -6.98
C VAL A 203 -0.70 5.38 -5.50
N TYR A 204 0.39 6.00 -5.05
CA TYR A 204 0.50 6.47 -3.68
C TYR A 204 -0.43 7.66 -3.42
N GLY A 205 -0.49 8.61 -4.34
CA GLY A 205 -1.36 9.78 -4.26
C GLY A 205 -2.86 9.42 -4.27
N ALA A 206 -3.25 8.37 -4.99
CA ALA A 206 -4.63 7.88 -5.03
C ALA A 206 -5.17 7.50 -3.64
N THR A 207 -4.31 7.08 -2.71
CA THR A 207 -4.69 6.75 -1.33
C THR A 207 -5.22 7.96 -0.54
N PHE A 208 -4.95 9.18 -1.00
CA PHE A 208 -5.40 10.45 -0.40
C PHE A 208 -6.49 11.15 -1.22
N ARG A 209 -7.09 10.46 -2.20
CA ARG A 209 -8.23 10.93 -2.99
C ARG A 209 -9.51 10.30 -2.46
N PHE A 210 -10.36 11.10 -1.85
CA PHE A 210 -11.52 10.61 -1.10
C PHE A 210 -12.80 10.56 -1.91
N ASP A 211 -12.94 11.38 -2.96
CA ASP A 211 -13.98 11.23 -3.97
C ASP A 211 -13.62 10.07 -4.90
N LYS A 212 -14.18 8.89 -4.61
CA LYS A 212 -13.84 7.64 -5.31
C LYS A 212 -14.36 7.62 -6.74
N GLU A 213 -15.52 8.23 -7.02
CA GLU A 213 -16.05 8.32 -8.39
C GLU A 213 -15.16 9.20 -9.26
N ALA A 214 -14.77 10.36 -8.76
CA ALA A 214 -13.84 11.25 -9.47
C ALA A 214 -12.48 10.57 -9.70
N LEU A 215 -11.95 9.87 -8.68
CA LEU A 215 -10.69 9.13 -8.79
C LEU A 215 -10.75 8.03 -9.86
N ILE A 216 -11.81 7.23 -9.88
CA ILE A 216 -12.01 6.15 -10.86
C ILE A 216 -12.01 6.71 -12.28
N ASN A 217 -12.83 7.74 -12.53
CA ASN A 217 -12.93 8.37 -13.85
C ASN A 217 -11.58 8.97 -14.29
N GLU A 218 -10.83 9.58 -13.40
CA GLU A 218 -9.51 10.16 -13.68
C GLU A 218 -8.47 9.07 -14.01
N LEU A 219 -8.45 7.98 -13.25
CA LEU A 219 -7.56 6.83 -13.50
C LEU A 219 -7.87 6.16 -14.84
N ASP A 220 -9.15 5.92 -15.14
CA ASP A 220 -9.56 5.29 -16.39
C ASP A 220 -9.19 6.17 -17.60
N ALA A 221 -9.46 7.47 -17.54
CA ALA A 221 -9.10 8.42 -18.59
C ALA A 221 -7.58 8.50 -18.80
N MET A 222 -6.82 8.55 -17.71
CA MET A 222 -5.35 8.60 -17.73
C MET A 222 -4.76 7.31 -18.30
N THR A 223 -5.28 6.15 -17.87
CA THR A 223 -4.84 4.83 -18.37
C THR A 223 -5.08 4.70 -19.88
N ALA A 224 -6.27 5.07 -20.35
CA ALA A 224 -6.61 5.04 -21.78
C ALA A 224 -5.67 5.95 -22.58
N ARG A 225 -5.41 7.15 -22.09
CA ARG A 225 -4.54 8.12 -22.74
C ARG A 225 -3.09 7.64 -22.83
N VAL A 226 -2.55 7.08 -21.76
CA VAL A 226 -1.17 6.54 -21.76
C VAL A 226 -1.04 5.38 -22.74
N ARG A 227 -2.04 4.47 -22.81
CA ARG A 227 -2.05 3.36 -23.78
C ARG A 227 -2.07 3.88 -25.23
N GLN A 228 -2.95 4.83 -25.53
CA GLN A 228 -3.02 5.43 -26.86
C GLN A 228 -1.67 6.04 -27.27
N GLN A 229 -1.04 6.81 -26.39
CA GLN A 229 0.25 7.44 -26.68
C GLN A 229 1.37 6.41 -26.89
N TRP A 230 1.33 5.33 -26.11
CA TRP A 230 2.27 4.23 -26.29
C TRP A 230 2.10 3.53 -27.67
N GLU A 231 0.85 3.35 -28.13
CA GLU A 231 0.52 2.81 -29.44
C GLU A 231 0.99 3.75 -30.56
N GLU A 232 0.91 5.06 -30.34
CA GLU A 232 1.42 6.12 -31.25
C GLU A 232 2.96 6.21 -31.24
N GLY A 233 3.65 5.38 -30.44
CA GLY A 233 5.12 5.29 -30.42
C GLY A 233 5.79 6.13 -29.33
N GLN A 234 5.06 6.76 -28.43
CA GLN A 234 5.63 7.45 -27.27
C GLN A 234 5.99 6.43 -26.19
N ARG A 235 7.24 6.00 -26.18
CA ARG A 235 7.78 4.96 -25.30
C ARG A 235 9.07 5.41 -24.68
N LEU A 236 9.38 4.93 -23.48
CA LEU A 236 10.68 5.12 -22.89
C LEU A 236 11.73 4.26 -23.60
N ASP A 237 13.00 4.60 -23.44
CA ASP A 237 14.10 3.78 -23.94
C ASP A 237 14.13 2.40 -23.25
N PRO A 238 14.52 1.34 -23.94
CA PRO A 238 14.69 0.03 -23.34
C PRO A 238 15.77 0.04 -22.26
N ARG A 239 15.45 -0.50 -21.08
CA ARG A 239 16.36 -0.68 -19.93
C ARG A 239 15.94 -1.93 -19.15
N PRO A 240 16.82 -2.49 -18.28
CA PRO A 240 16.45 -3.54 -17.36
C PRO A 240 15.17 -3.22 -16.57
N ARG A 241 14.25 -4.19 -16.48
CA ARG A 241 12.92 -4.08 -15.91
C ARG A 241 12.92 -4.61 -14.48
N ILE A 242 12.66 -3.76 -13.52
CA ILE A 242 12.81 -4.05 -12.11
C ILE A 242 11.44 -4.12 -11.42
N LEU A 243 11.21 -5.21 -10.68
CA LEU A 243 10.08 -5.34 -9.77
C LEU A 243 10.51 -4.97 -8.35
N ILE A 244 9.78 -4.07 -7.72
CA ILE A 244 9.92 -3.75 -6.30
C ILE A 244 8.98 -4.62 -5.47
N THR A 245 9.52 -5.29 -4.46
CA THR A 245 8.76 -6.01 -3.44
C THR A 245 9.17 -5.55 -2.04
N GLY A 246 8.52 -6.01 -0.99
CA GLY A 246 8.89 -5.76 0.41
C GLY A 246 8.01 -4.76 1.14
N CYS A 247 8.62 -3.81 1.84
CA CYS A 247 7.95 -2.86 2.72
C CYS A 247 6.95 -1.93 2.00
N PRO A 248 6.01 -1.31 2.74
CA PRO A 248 5.07 -0.35 2.18
C PRO A 248 5.76 0.75 1.38
N ILE A 249 5.08 1.20 0.31
CA ILE A 249 5.52 2.31 -0.55
C ILE A 249 5.49 3.62 0.26
N GLY A 250 6.46 4.48 -0.02
CA GLY A 250 6.69 5.78 0.59
C GLY A 250 8.16 5.93 0.95
N GLY A 251 8.61 7.06 1.38
CA GLY A 251 9.98 7.41 1.76
C GLY A 251 11.12 6.45 1.37
N ALA A 252 11.19 5.28 2.02
CA ALA A 252 12.23 4.30 1.75
C ALA A 252 12.16 3.70 0.34
N ALA A 253 10.97 3.32 -0.14
CA ALA A 253 10.82 2.78 -1.49
C ALA A 253 11.08 3.86 -2.55
N GLU A 254 10.70 5.11 -2.30
CA GLU A 254 10.90 6.23 -3.21
C GLU A 254 12.39 6.48 -3.49
N LYS A 255 13.25 6.48 -2.46
CA LYS A 255 14.70 6.62 -2.66
C LYS A 255 15.33 5.44 -3.40
N VAL A 256 14.80 4.21 -3.20
CA VAL A 256 15.26 3.03 -3.94
C VAL A 256 14.85 3.10 -5.41
N VAL A 257 13.61 3.50 -5.70
CA VAL A 257 13.11 3.69 -7.08
C VAL A 257 13.98 4.72 -7.81
N ARG A 258 14.23 5.86 -7.18
CA ARG A 258 15.10 6.89 -7.74
C ARG A 258 16.51 6.35 -8.05
N ALA A 259 17.11 5.62 -7.11
CA ALA A 259 18.43 5.05 -7.33
C ALA A 259 18.43 4.03 -8.50
N ILE A 260 17.37 3.24 -8.69
CA ILE A 260 17.26 2.31 -9.82
C ILE A 260 17.20 3.09 -11.13
N GLU A 261 16.35 4.11 -11.23
CA GLU A 261 16.12 4.85 -12.47
C GLU A 261 17.33 5.73 -12.86
N GLU A 262 18.00 6.33 -11.87
CA GLU A 262 19.25 7.09 -12.08
C GLU A 262 20.42 6.21 -12.52
N ASN A 263 20.43 4.93 -12.13
CA ASN A 263 21.48 3.98 -12.54
C ASN A 263 21.09 3.12 -13.76
N GLY A 264 20.04 3.49 -14.50
CA GLY A 264 19.74 2.92 -15.81
C GLY A 264 18.79 1.74 -15.83
N GLY A 265 18.03 1.46 -14.75
CA GLY A 265 16.90 0.54 -14.75
C GLY A 265 15.56 1.26 -14.89
N TRP A 266 14.48 0.51 -15.15
CA TRP A 266 13.10 0.99 -15.00
C TRP A 266 12.36 0.16 -13.96
N VAL A 267 11.76 0.81 -12.97
CA VAL A 267 10.82 0.13 -12.09
C VAL A 267 9.48 -0.01 -12.81
N VAL A 268 9.07 -1.25 -13.06
CA VAL A 268 7.88 -1.55 -13.85
C VAL A 268 6.71 -2.05 -13.01
N GLY A 269 6.94 -2.45 -11.75
CA GLY A 269 5.89 -2.97 -10.89
C GLY A 269 6.23 -2.85 -9.40
N TYR A 270 5.18 -2.82 -8.58
CA TYR A 270 5.23 -2.72 -7.12
C TYR A 270 4.35 -3.80 -6.48
N GLU A 271 4.93 -4.78 -5.81
CA GLU A 271 4.19 -5.80 -5.08
C GLU A 271 3.64 -5.30 -3.74
N ASN A 272 4.17 -4.22 -3.21
CA ASN A 272 3.92 -3.62 -1.89
C ASN A 272 2.44 -3.38 -1.54
N CYS A 273 2.17 -2.97 -0.28
CA CYS A 273 0.83 -2.81 0.28
C CYS A 273 -0.09 -1.85 -0.47
N THR A 274 0.45 -0.77 -1.06
CA THR A 274 -0.30 0.17 -1.92
C THR A 274 -0.21 -0.20 -3.40
N GLY A 275 0.51 -1.27 -3.74
CA GLY A 275 0.66 -1.83 -5.06
C GLY A 275 -0.32 -2.97 -5.33
N ALA A 276 0.19 -4.00 -6.00
CA ALA A 276 -0.58 -5.17 -6.43
C ALA A 276 -1.35 -5.85 -5.29
N LYS A 277 -0.79 -5.94 -4.08
CA LYS A 277 -1.47 -6.52 -2.91
C LYS A 277 -2.85 -5.93 -2.62
N ALA A 278 -3.03 -4.63 -2.83
CA ALA A 278 -4.29 -3.96 -2.52
C ALA A 278 -5.30 -4.05 -3.67
N THR A 279 -4.85 -4.19 -4.91
CA THR A 279 -5.64 -3.92 -6.11
C THR A 279 -5.96 -5.13 -6.96
N GLU A 280 -5.11 -6.16 -6.98
CA GLU A 280 -5.26 -7.31 -7.90
C GLU A 280 -6.50 -8.18 -7.63
N GLN A 281 -7.04 -8.16 -6.41
CA GLN A 281 -8.18 -8.99 -6.06
C GLN A 281 -9.39 -8.16 -5.66
N CYS A 282 -10.53 -8.43 -6.28
CA CYS A 282 -11.83 -7.88 -5.93
C CYS A 282 -12.56 -8.76 -4.91
N VAL A 283 -13.48 -8.16 -4.16
CA VAL A 283 -14.46 -8.89 -3.33
C VAL A 283 -15.54 -9.47 -4.26
N ALA A 284 -15.99 -10.70 -4.04
CA ALA A 284 -17.11 -11.24 -4.79
C ALA A 284 -18.39 -10.41 -4.51
N GLU A 285 -19.10 -10.02 -5.56
CA GLU A 285 -20.29 -9.16 -5.46
C GLU A 285 -21.58 -9.97 -5.24
N THR A 286 -21.46 -11.30 -5.15
CA THR A 286 -22.56 -12.24 -4.93
C THR A 286 -22.26 -13.16 -3.76
N GLY A 287 -23.29 -13.79 -3.17
CA GLY A 287 -23.14 -14.67 -2.02
C GLY A 287 -23.21 -13.93 -0.68
N ASP A 288 -22.74 -14.57 0.40
CA ASP A 288 -22.63 -13.93 1.72
C ASP A 288 -21.54 -12.88 1.72
N VAL A 289 -21.86 -11.67 2.14
CA VAL A 289 -20.95 -10.50 2.06
C VAL A 289 -19.73 -10.65 2.94
N TYR A 290 -19.87 -11.26 4.12
CA TYR A 290 -18.74 -11.46 5.04
C TYR A 290 -17.84 -12.60 4.61
N ASP A 291 -18.42 -13.63 3.96
CA ASP A 291 -17.62 -14.69 3.34
C ASP A 291 -16.80 -14.13 2.18
N ALA A 292 -17.41 -13.31 1.32
CA ALA A 292 -16.73 -12.66 0.21
C ALA A 292 -15.60 -11.72 0.67
N LEU A 293 -15.84 -10.93 1.72
CA LEU A 293 -14.83 -10.08 2.34
C LEU A 293 -13.70 -10.92 2.95
N ALA A 294 -14.03 -11.98 3.70
CA ALA A 294 -13.04 -12.87 4.31
C ALA A 294 -12.13 -13.50 3.25
N ASP A 295 -12.71 -14.04 2.19
CA ASP A 295 -11.97 -14.68 1.10
C ASP A 295 -10.98 -13.70 0.45
N LYS A 296 -11.41 -12.47 0.14
CA LYS A 296 -10.55 -11.45 -0.45
C LYS A 296 -9.43 -11.03 0.49
N TYR A 297 -9.76 -10.70 1.74
CA TYR A 297 -8.77 -10.11 2.65
C TYR A 297 -7.79 -11.14 3.21
N LEU A 298 -8.20 -12.40 3.42
CA LEU A 298 -7.28 -13.48 3.79
C LEU A 298 -6.41 -13.97 2.62
N ALA A 299 -6.76 -13.66 1.38
CA ALA A 299 -5.90 -13.96 0.23
C ALA A 299 -4.74 -12.97 0.04
N ILE A 300 -4.64 -11.92 0.85
CA ILE A 300 -3.54 -10.95 0.77
C ILE A 300 -2.23 -11.62 1.20
N GLY A 301 -1.28 -11.74 0.25
CA GLY A 301 0.06 -12.25 0.51
C GLY A 301 0.92 -11.24 1.27
N CYS A 302 1.06 -11.39 2.58
CA CYS A 302 1.88 -10.51 3.41
C CYS A 302 2.78 -11.31 4.34
N SER A 303 3.97 -10.82 4.62
CA SER A 303 4.97 -11.45 5.50
C SER A 303 4.51 -11.68 6.94
N CYS A 304 3.35 -11.13 7.34
CA CYS A 304 2.77 -11.34 8.67
C CYS A 304 1.89 -12.59 8.78
N VAL A 305 1.62 -13.30 7.68
CA VAL A 305 0.87 -14.57 7.68
C VAL A 305 1.79 -15.74 7.30
N SER A 306 1.47 -16.94 7.79
CA SER A 306 2.31 -18.13 7.57
C SER A 306 1.44 -19.40 7.43
N PRO A 307 1.68 -20.23 6.39
CA PRO A 307 2.59 -20.01 5.27
C PRO A 307 2.07 -18.93 4.31
N ASN A 308 3.00 -18.26 3.58
CA ASN A 308 2.69 -17.13 2.70
C ASN A 308 2.87 -17.49 1.21
N ASP A 309 2.24 -18.58 0.78
CA ASP A 309 2.34 -19.03 -0.62
C ASP A 309 1.68 -18.04 -1.60
N GLN A 310 0.67 -17.30 -1.15
CA GLN A 310 -0.01 -16.28 -1.95
C GLN A 310 0.95 -15.20 -2.44
N ARG A 311 1.90 -14.78 -1.59
CA ARG A 311 2.92 -13.80 -1.99
C ARG A 311 3.87 -14.37 -3.05
N LEU A 312 4.30 -15.62 -2.89
CA LEU A 312 5.16 -16.28 -3.87
C LEU A 312 4.46 -16.43 -5.22
N GLN A 313 3.17 -16.79 -5.23
CA GLN A 313 2.36 -16.89 -6.44
C GLN A 313 2.20 -15.52 -7.12
N MET A 314 1.88 -14.47 -6.37
CA MET A 314 1.77 -13.10 -6.89
C MET A 314 3.09 -12.64 -7.50
N LEU A 315 4.21 -12.89 -6.83
CA LEU A 315 5.53 -12.54 -7.36
C LEU A 315 5.84 -13.28 -8.66
N SER A 316 5.52 -14.58 -8.77
CA SER A 316 5.68 -15.31 -10.01
C SER A 316 4.86 -14.72 -11.15
N GLN A 317 3.58 -14.44 -10.89
CA GLN A 317 2.70 -13.80 -11.86
C GLN A 317 3.26 -12.45 -12.31
N MET A 318 3.67 -11.60 -11.37
CA MET A 318 4.23 -10.29 -11.71
C MET A 318 5.56 -10.39 -12.47
N VAL A 319 6.43 -11.34 -12.13
CA VAL A 319 7.69 -11.54 -12.87
C VAL A 319 7.41 -11.88 -14.34
N GLU A 320 6.44 -12.74 -14.62
CA GLU A 320 6.07 -13.16 -15.98
C GLU A 320 5.34 -12.04 -16.73
N GLU A 321 4.28 -11.49 -16.16
CA GLU A 321 3.43 -10.48 -16.82
C GLU A 321 4.16 -9.17 -17.09
N TYR A 322 5.04 -8.76 -16.17
CA TYR A 322 5.81 -7.52 -16.30
C TYR A 322 7.17 -7.73 -16.97
N GLN A 323 7.49 -8.97 -17.41
CA GLN A 323 8.75 -9.31 -18.08
C GLN A 323 9.95 -8.77 -17.29
N VAL A 324 10.06 -9.17 -16.03
CA VAL A 324 11.02 -8.63 -15.06
C VAL A 324 12.41 -9.22 -15.27
N ASP A 325 13.42 -8.37 -15.35
CA ASP A 325 14.83 -8.77 -15.44
C ASP A 325 15.48 -8.94 -14.07
N GLY A 326 14.98 -8.23 -13.02
CA GLY A 326 15.50 -8.32 -11.68
C GLY A 326 14.50 -7.89 -10.60
N VAL A 327 14.66 -8.46 -9.39
CA VAL A 327 13.80 -8.15 -8.23
C VAL A 327 14.59 -7.45 -7.15
N VAL A 328 14.07 -6.31 -6.69
CA VAL A 328 14.60 -5.54 -5.56
C VAL A 328 13.62 -5.63 -4.40
N ASP A 329 14.04 -6.26 -3.29
CA ASP A 329 13.27 -6.42 -2.08
C ASP A 329 13.66 -5.33 -1.07
N VAL A 330 12.76 -4.38 -0.84
CA VAL A 330 13.00 -3.25 0.07
C VAL A 330 12.56 -3.62 1.47
N ILE A 331 13.50 -3.64 2.41
CA ILE A 331 13.29 -4.04 3.79
C ILE A 331 13.57 -2.83 4.69
N LEU A 332 12.61 -2.45 5.52
CA LEU A 332 12.86 -1.45 6.55
C LEU A 332 13.72 -2.05 7.68
N GLN A 333 14.68 -1.27 8.16
CA GLN A 333 15.51 -1.64 9.30
C GLN A 333 14.65 -2.15 10.47
N ALA A 334 15.08 -3.23 11.12
CA ALA A 334 14.35 -3.87 12.21
C ALA A 334 12.90 -4.34 11.87
N CYS A 335 12.55 -4.48 10.61
CA CYS A 335 11.31 -5.12 10.20
C CYS A 335 11.50 -6.64 10.13
N HIS A 336 11.30 -7.33 11.25
CA HIS A 336 11.55 -8.77 11.35
C HIS A 336 10.76 -9.61 10.35
N THR A 337 9.49 -9.28 10.12
CA THR A 337 8.62 -10.05 9.22
C THR A 337 9.18 -10.09 7.80
N TYR A 338 9.48 -8.94 7.21
CA TYR A 338 10.05 -8.87 5.86
C TYR A 338 11.50 -9.35 5.80
N ALA A 339 12.31 -9.03 6.83
CA ALA A 339 13.71 -9.44 6.85
C ALA A 339 13.88 -10.98 6.89
N VAL A 340 13.06 -11.68 7.67
CA VAL A 340 13.11 -13.15 7.73
C VAL A 340 12.57 -13.78 6.44
N GLU A 341 11.48 -13.26 5.88
CA GLU A 341 10.86 -13.80 4.67
C GLU A 341 11.71 -13.56 3.42
N SER A 342 12.61 -12.58 3.40
CA SER A 342 13.48 -12.27 2.25
C SER A 342 14.25 -13.48 1.72
N LEU A 343 14.58 -14.45 2.58
CA LEU A 343 15.21 -15.70 2.18
C LEU A 343 14.27 -16.55 1.29
N ALA A 344 12.99 -16.65 1.66
CA ALA A 344 12.00 -17.39 0.88
C ALA A 344 11.79 -16.72 -0.49
N ILE A 345 11.66 -15.39 -0.52
CA ILE A 345 11.54 -14.60 -1.75
C ILE A 345 12.76 -14.80 -2.65
N LYS A 346 13.97 -14.66 -2.10
CA LYS A 346 15.22 -14.87 -2.85
C LYS A 346 15.29 -16.27 -3.48
N ARG A 347 14.95 -17.31 -2.71
CA ARG A 347 14.95 -18.69 -3.20
C ARG A 347 13.94 -18.86 -4.31
N HIS A 348 12.73 -18.38 -4.12
CA HIS A 348 11.66 -18.48 -5.09
C HIS A 348 12.02 -17.79 -6.43
N VAL A 349 12.43 -16.53 -6.38
CA VAL A 349 12.80 -15.74 -7.57
C VAL A 349 13.95 -16.41 -8.34
N ARG A 350 15.00 -16.86 -7.64
CA ARG A 350 16.16 -17.50 -8.29
C ARG A 350 15.89 -18.90 -8.80
N GLN A 351 15.11 -19.69 -8.09
CA GLN A 351 14.90 -21.11 -8.45
C GLN A 351 13.79 -21.29 -9.47
N GLN A 352 12.73 -20.47 -9.40
CA GLN A 352 11.60 -20.60 -10.31
C GLN A 352 11.77 -19.77 -11.59
N HIS A 353 12.37 -18.60 -11.51
CA HIS A 353 12.46 -17.65 -12.63
C HIS A 353 13.89 -17.44 -13.13
N ASN A 354 14.91 -17.91 -12.39
CA ASN A 354 16.33 -17.76 -12.74
C ASN A 354 16.76 -16.29 -13.01
N ILE A 355 16.15 -15.33 -12.31
CA ILE A 355 16.49 -13.90 -12.42
C ILE A 355 17.22 -13.40 -11.17
N PRO A 356 18.05 -12.36 -11.28
CA PRO A 356 18.74 -11.72 -10.18
C PRO A 356 17.79 -11.16 -9.11
N TYR A 357 18.22 -11.22 -7.87
CA TYR A 357 17.52 -10.70 -6.70
C TYR A 357 18.50 -10.02 -5.76
N ILE A 358 18.12 -8.83 -5.27
CA ILE A 358 18.83 -8.12 -4.21
C ILE A 358 17.85 -7.69 -3.10
N ALA A 359 18.24 -7.89 -1.83
CA ALA A 359 17.56 -7.29 -0.70
C ALA A 359 18.30 -6.01 -0.26
N ILE A 360 17.55 -4.93 -0.10
CA ILE A 360 18.06 -3.62 0.34
C ILE A 360 17.38 -3.27 1.67
N GLU A 361 18.17 -3.34 2.75
CA GLU A 361 17.74 -2.82 4.04
C GLU A 361 18.03 -1.33 4.13
N THR A 362 17.03 -0.53 4.54
CA THR A 362 17.09 0.93 4.61
C THR A 362 16.12 1.48 5.66
N ASP A 363 16.13 2.77 5.88
CA ASP A 363 15.20 3.50 6.76
C ASP A 363 14.63 4.76 6.05
N TYR A 364 14.12 5.72 6.79
CA TYR A 364 13.58 6.97 6.21
C TYR A 364 14.62 8.10 6.12
N SER A 365 15.82 7.91 6.68
CA SER A 365 16.88 8.91 6.56
C SER A 365 17.45 8.96 5.14
N THR A 366 18.13 10.04 4.81
CA THR A 366 18.86 10.19 3.54
C THR A 366 20.35 9.85 3.66
N SER A 367 20.79 9.40 4.83
CA SER A 367 22.22 9.17 5.12
C SER A 367 22.83 8.00 4.34
N ASP A 368 22.00 7.04 3.91
CA ASP A 368 22.43 5.83 3.20
C ASP A 368 22.31 5.92 1.67
N VAL A 369 21.83 7.04 1.11
CA VAL A 369 21.56 7.20 -0.33
C VAL A 369 22.76 6.86 -1.20
N GLY A 370 23.98 7.28 -0.82
CA GLY A 370 25.20 6.98 -1.58
C GLY A 370 25.54 5.49 -1.60
N GLN A 371 25.43 4.81 -0.46
CA GLN A 371 25.67 3.38 -0.35
C GLN A 371 24.60 2.59 -1.13
N LEU A 372 23.34 3.02 -1.03
CA LEU A 372 22.21 2.43 -1.73
C LEU A 372 22.41 2.54 -3.25
N SER A 373 22.78 3.74 -3.76
CA SER A 373 23.04 3.95 -5.19
C SER A 373 24.17 3.05 -5.70
N THR A 374 25.27 2.90 -4.95
CA THR A 374 26.37 2.00 -5.33
C THR A 374 25.92 0.53 -5.43
N ARG A 375 25.12 0.05 -4.49
CA ARG A 375 24.60 -1.33 -4.50
C ARG A 375 23.62 -1.56 -5.65
N VAL A 376 22.77 -0.57 -5.93
CA VAL A 376 21.81 -0.61 -7.05
C VAL A 376 22.55 -0.57 -8.39
N ALA A 377 23.54 0.29 -8.57
CA ALA A 377 24.36 0.35 -9.78
C ALA A 377 24.99 -1.02 -10.09
N ALA A 378 25.66 -1.63 -9.11
CA ALA A 378 26.24 -2.96 -9.27
C ALA A 378 25.20 -4.04 -9.59
N PHE A 379 23.97 -3.92 -9.07
CA PHE A 379 22.89 -4.83 -9.39
C PHE A 379 22.40 -4.66 -10.84
N ILE A 380 22.24 -3.43 -11.31
CA ILE A 380 21.80 -3.13 -12.68
C ILE A 380 22.85 -3.57 -13.71
N GLU A 381 24.15 -3.42 -13.40
CA GLU A 381 25.24 -3.90 -14.28
C GLU A 381 25.28 -5.42 -14.45
N MET A 382 24.59 -6.17 -13.61
CA MET A 382 24.49 -7.65 -13.71
C MET A 382 23.32 -8.12 -14.57
N LEU A 383 22.40 -7.23 -14.98
CA LEU A 383 21.21 -7.54 -15.77
C LEU A 383 21.46 -7.37 -17.26
#